data_19223160b2ba6946207361b77713452c
#
_entry.id   19223160b2ba6946207361b77713452c
#
_cell.length_a   1.000
_cell.length_b   1.000
_cell.length_c   1.000
_cell.angle_alpha   90.00
_cell.angle_beta   90.00
_cell.angle_gamma   90.00
#
_symmetry.space_group_name_H-M   'P 1'
#
loop_
_entity.id
_entity.type
_entity.pdbx_description
1 polymer ?
#
loop_
_entity_poly.entity_id
_entity_poly.type
_entity_poly.pdbx_seq_one_letter_code
_entity_poly.pdbx_strand_id
1 'polypeptide(L)'
;DNPDIELDDLMKVIPGPDFPTGATILGNAGIRRAYETGRGSITIRSKATIEEKNGRSYIIIDEVPYGVNTMELKNKVAELVHTKVIEGISDYHTDLKDGVKITITLKRDANPQVVLNNLYKHTAFQKNFGIIFLMLDNGTPKTLGLKDIISKYINYQEEVIIRRTRFELDKAEKRVHILEGYKIALDNIDEVIKIIKESETDLLAKERLISKFGFSEIQADSILELKLRRLTGLERDKIDSELKELLNLIEELKSILCSEEKVLNII
;
A
#
# COMPACT_ATOMS: atom_id res chain seq x y z
N ASP A 1 2.12 1.28 -16.97
CA ASP A 1 1.79 1.47 -18.39
C ASP A 1 2.88 0.98 -19.37
N ASN A 2 4.11 0.77 -18.90
CA ASN A 2 5.23 0.28 -19.72
C ASN A 2 5.97 -0.85 -18.98
N PRO A 3 5.65 -2.13 -19.23
CA PRO A 3 6.30 -3.27 -18.59
C PRO A 3 7.77 -3.44 -18.97
N ASP A 4 8.17 -2.90 -20.14
CA ASP A 4 9.54 -2.98 -20.65
C ASP A 4 10.41 -1.79 -20.23
N ILE A 5 9.92 -0.93 -19.33
CA ILE A 5 10.66 0.24 -18.85
C ILE A 5 12.06 -0.13 -18.37
N GLU A 6 13.06 0.63 -18.83
CA GLU A 6 14.44 0.46 -18.39
C GLU A 6 14.68 1.06 -16.99
N LEU A 7 15.70 0.54 -16.31
CA LEU A 7 16.01 1.01 -14.95
C LEU A 7 16.32 2.51 -14.91
N ASP A 8 16.98 3.03 -15.92
CA ASP A 8 17.34 4.45 -16.00
C ASP A 8 16.10 5.36 -16.05
N ASP A 9 15.01 4.90 -16.68
CA ASP A 9 13.74 5.63 -16.72
C ASP A 9 12.98 5.49 -15.40
N LEU A 10 13.03 4.33 -14.76
CA LEU A 10 12.50 4.16 -13.40
C LEU A 10 13.23 5.08 -12.40
N MET A 11 14.54 5.23 -12.52
CA MET A 11 15.33 6.11 -11.66
C MET A 11 15.04 7.60 -11.87
N LYS A 12 14.46 8.00 -13.00
CA LYS A 12 13.97 9.38 -13.20
C LYS A 12 12.72 9.66 -12.37
N VAL A 13 11.88 8.63 -12.13
CA VAL A 13 10.66 8.72 -11.33
C VAL A 13 10.96 8.51 -9.84
N ILE A 14 11.81 7.53 -9.52
CA ILE A 14 12.22 7.18 -8.16
C ILE A 14 13.74 7.34 -8.07
N PRO A 15 14.26 8.56 -7.85
CA PRO A 15 15.70 8.84 -7.92
C PRO A 15 16.50 8.19 -6.78
N GLY A 16 15.86 7.84 -5.68
CA GLY A 16 16.50 7.19 -4.54
C GLY A 16 15.56 6.95 -3.38
N PRO A 17 16.05 6.27 -2.32
CA PRO A 17 15.30 6.10 -1.09
C PRO A 17 15.13 7.44 -0.36
N ASP A 18 14.05 7.59 0.38
CA ASP A 18 13.75 8.71 1.25
C ASP A 18 13.90 8.30 2.72
N PHE A 19 14.30 9.26 3.56
CA PHE A 19 14.49 9.04 5.00
C PHE A 19 13.73 10.08 5.82
N PRO A 20 13.04 9.69 6.89
CA PRO A 20 12.25 10.60 7.72
C PRO A 20 13.12 11.64 8.45
N THR A 21 14.43 11.41 8.56
CA THR A 21 15.40 12.34 9.17
C THR A 21 16.07 13.26 8.16
N GLY A 22 15.69 13.21 6.88
CA GLY A 22 16.35 13.95 5.80
C GLY A 22 17.77 13.45 5.54
N ALA A 23 18.71 14.38 5.46
CA ALA A 23 20.11 14.18 5.08
C ALA A 23 20.33 14.00 3.56
N THR A 24 21.56 14.01 3.11
CA THR A 24 21.93 13.95 1.69
C THR A 24 22.57 12.62 1.36
N ILE A 25 22.09 11.97 0.30
CA ILE A 25 22.75 10.78 -0.24
C ILE A 25 23.86 11.21 -1.20
N LEU A 26 25.05 10.64 -1.04
CA LEU A 26 26.21 10.95 -1.87
C LEU A 26 26.33 9.97 -3.02
N GLY A 27 26.14 10.48 -4.24
CA GLY A 27 26.23 9.70 -5.46
C GLY A 27 25.06 8.74 -5.66
N ASN A 28 24.94 8.19 -6.86
CA ASN A 28 23.82 7.33 -7.28
C ASN A 28 24.23 5.85 -7.54
N ALA A 29 25.53 5.54 -7.56
CA ALA A 29 26.01 4.19 -7.89
C ALA A 29 25.49 3.12 -6.92
N GLY A 30 25.42 3.43 -5.62
CA GLY A 30 24.86 2.53 -4.60
C GLY A 30 23.35 2.33 -4.75
N ILE A 31 22.63 3.38 -5.13
CA ILE A 31 21.18 3.33 -5.42
C ILE A 31 20.94 2.44 -6.64
N ARG A 32 21.67 2.70 -7.74
CA ARG A 32 21.57 1.92 -8.98
C ARG A 32 21.77 0.43 -8.70
N ARG A 33 22.83 0.09 -8.00
CA ARG A 33 23.12 -1.30 -7.62
C ARG A 33 22.00 -1.93 -6.79
N ALA A 34 21.43 -1.17 -5.84
CA ALA A 34 20.31 -1.66 -5.04
C ALA A 34 19.07 -1.90 -5.91
N TYR A 35 18.79 -1.02 -6.86
CA TYR A 35 17.66 -1.13 -7.78
C TYR A 35 17.81 -2.26 -8.80
N GLU A 36 19.05 -2.54 -9.21
CA GLU A 36 19.36 -3.67 -10.11
C GLU A 36 19.28 -5.02 -9.39
N THR A 37 19.88 -5.13 -8.22
CA THR A 37 20.15 -6.43 -7.58
C THR A 37 19.35 -6.68 -6.30
N GLY A 38 18.63 -5.69 -5.82
CA GLY A 38 17.98 -5.71 -4.51
C GLY A 38 18.94 -5.49 -3.34
N ARG A 39 20.26 -5.27 -3.60
CA ARG A 39 21.27 -4.99 -2.56
C ARG A 39 22.21 -3.88 -3.00
N GLY A 40 22.42 -2.91 -2.10
CA GLY A 40 23.33 -1.80 -2.34
C GLY A 40 23.79 -1.17 -1.05
N SER A 41 24.76 -0.27 -1.16
CA SER A 41 25.21 0.56 -0.05
C SER A 41 25.29 2.00 -0.53
N ILE A 42 24.69 2.89 0.20
CA ILE A 42 24.70 4.34 -0.05
C ILE A 42 25.38 5.04 1.11
N THR A 43 26.03 6.16 0.82
CA THR A 43 26.60 7.04 1.85
C THR A 43 25.63 8.17 2.12
N ILE A 44 25.19 8.30 3.37
CA ILE A 44 24.30 9.37 3.84
C ILE A 44 25.12 10.36 4.64
N ARG A 45 24.98 11.64 4.36
CA ARG A 45 25.68 12.74 5.00
C ARG A 45 24.71 13.75 5.57
N SER A 46 24.95 14.21 6.81
CA SER A 46 24.22 15.30 7.45
C SER A 46 24.23 16.56 6.61
N LYS A 47 23.10 17.26 6.60
CA LYS A 47 23.04 18.59 6.00
C LYS A 47 23.60 19.59 6.98
N ALA A 48 24.65 20.28 6.57
CA ALA A 48 25.35 21.25 7.41
C ALA A 48 25.53 22.58 6.70
N THR A 49 25.33 23.67 7.42
CA THR A 49 25.59 25.05 7.00
C THR A 49 26.65 25.68 7.89
N ILE A 50 27.49 26.55 7.32
CA ILE A 50 28.49 27.29 8.07
C ILE A 50 28.03 28.73 8.15
N GLU A 51 27.88 29.23 9.37
CA GLU A 51 27.53 30.63 9.65
C GLU A 51 28.66 31.32 10.39
N GLU A 52 28.84 32.62 10.13
CA GLU A 52 29.78 33.45 10.85
C GLU A 52 29.02 34.57 11.57
N LYS A 53 29.19 34.69 12.90
CA LYS A 53 28.57 35.70 13.74
C LYS A 53 29.59 36.21 14.75
N ASN A 54 29.76 37.56 14.85
CA ASN A 54 30.66 38.18 15.79
C ASN A 54 32.13 37.69 15.77
N GLY A 55 32.64 37.40 14.57
CA GLY A 55 34.01 36.89 14.38
C GLY A 55 34.24 35.44 14.88
N ARG A 56 33.15 34.67 15.00
CA ARG A 56 33.17 33.23 15.27
C ARG A 56 32.40 32.46 14.22
N SER A 57 32.90 31.33 13.86
CA SER A 57 32.23 30.42 12.94
C SER A 57 31.43 29.33 13.68
N TYR A 58 30.28 29.00 13.13
CA TYR A 58 29.37 28.00 13.65
C TYR A 58 29.08 27.01 12.53
N ILE A 59 29.11 25.71 12.84
CA ILE A 59 28.59 24.66 11.98
C ILE A 59 27.20 24.28 12.51
N ILE A 60 26.17 24.52 11.70
CA ILE A 60 24.79 24.19 12.05
C ILE A 60 24.38 22.98 11.24
N ILE A 61 23.89 21.94 11.92
CA ILE A 61 23.44 20.67 11.31
C ILE A 61 21.98 20.52 11.64
N ASP A 62 21.15 20.54 10.60
CA ASP A 62 19.69 20.47 10.70
C ASP A 62 19.15 19.06 10.42
N GLU A 63 19.90 18.23 9.72
CA GLU A 63 19.51 16.88 9.35
C GLU A 63 20.66 15.91 9.63
N VAL A 64 20.33 14.75 10.21
CA VAL A 64 21.33 13.69 10.52
C VAL A 64 20.97 12.39 9.81
N PRO A 65 21.95 11.53 9.49
CA PRO A 65 21.67 10.25 8.83
C PRO A 65 20.72 9.39 9.65
N TYR A 66 19.85 8.68 8.96
CA TYR A 66 18.86 7.81 9.58
C TYR A 66 19.48 6.79 10.54
N GLY A 67 18.84 6.62 11.70
CA GLY A 67 19.30 5.71 12.74
C GLY A 67 20.56 6.17 13.48
N VAL A 68 20.91 7.47 13.45
CA VAL A 68 21.98 8.05 14.27
C VAL A 68 21.40 8.59 15.57
N ASN A 69 21.97 8.15 16.70
CA ASN A 69 21.64 8.67 18.01
C ASN A 69 22.44 9.97 18.26
N THR A 70 21.74 11.07 18.46
CA THR A 70 22.35 12.41 18.66
C THR A 70 23.20 12.52 19.94
N MET A 71 22.85 11.74 20.99
CA MET A 71 23.63 11.71 22.23
C MET A 71 24.95 10.96 22.05
N GLU A 72 24.91 9.82 21.37
CA GLU A 72 26.15 9.08 21.03
C GLU A 72 27.06 9.91 20.12
N LEU A 73 26.46 10.64 19.17
CA LEU A 73 27.16 11.55 18.29
C LEU A 73 27.87 12.64 19.07
N LYS A 74 27.17 13.28 20.04
CA LYS A 74 27.76 14.25 20.95
C LYS A 74 28.92 13.70 21.72
N ASN A 75 28.79 12.52 22.32
CA ASN A 75 29.83 11.86 23.10
C ASN A 75 31.05 11.54 22.21
N LYS A 76 30.81 11.10 20.97
CA LYS A 76 31.90 10.83 20.02
C LYS A 76 32.65 12.09 19.61
N VAL A 77 31.93 13.21 19.37
CA VAL A 77 32.61 14.50 19.10
C VAL A 77 33.43 14.94 20.29
N ALA A 78 32.92 14.85 21.53
CA ALA A 78 33.66 15.19 22.74
C ALA A 78 34.93 14.34 22.92
N GLU A 79 34.84 13.03 22.68
CA GLU A 79 35.99 12.11 22.68
C GLU A 79 37.06 12.56 21.67
N LEU A 80 36.64 12.86 20.42
CA LEU A 80 37.57 13.26 19.35
C LEU A 80 38.25 14.60 19.62
N VAL A 81 37.55 15.52 20.29
CA VAL A 81 38.13 16.80 20.76
C VAL A 81 39.10 16.57 21.89
N HIS A 82 38.75 15.73 22.88
CA HIS A 82 39.62 15.42 24.00
C HIS A 82 40.93 14.70 23.57
N THR A 83 40.83 13.78 22.62
CA THR A 83 41.96 13.04 22.03
C THR A 83 42.73 13.84 20.99
N LYS A 84 42.35 15.09 20.71
CA LYS A 84 42.93 16.00 19.72
C LYS A 84 42.94 15.44 18.28
N VAL A 85 42.04 14.53 17.96
CA VAL A 85 41.81 14.06 16.58
C VAL A 85 41.06 15.12 15.77
N ILE A 86 40.14 15.86 16.42
CA ILE A 86 39.51 17.05 15.83
C ILE A 86 39.84 18.24 16.73
N GLU A 87 40.53 19.20 16.15
CA GLU A 87 40.85 20.49 16.82
C GLU A 87 39.90 21.58 16.28
N GLY A 88 39.88 22.73 17.00
CA GLY A 88 39.13 23.90 16.56
C GLY A 88 37.67 23.96 17.04
N ILE A 89 37.14 22.96 17.71
CA ILE A 89 35.82 23.00 18.35
C ILE A 89 35.92 23.65 19.73
N SER A 90 35.01 24.60 20.02
CA SER A 90 34.92 25.29 21.31
C SER A 90 33.72 24.79 22.12
N ASP A 91 32.56 24.54 21.47
CA ASP A 91 31.33 24.09 22.13
C ASP A 91 30.47 23.25 21.19
N TYR A 92 29.57 22.43 21.78
CA TYR A 92 28.62 21.59 21.07
C TYR A 92 27.26 21.67 21.76
N HIS A 93 26.28 22.23 21.09
CA HIS A 93 24.90 22.34 21.56
C HIS A 93 23.93 21.55 20.69
N THR A 94 22.91 20.93 21.31
CA THR A 94 21.85 20.19 20.61
C THR A 94 20.51 20.73 21.08
N ASP A 95 19.68 21.15 20.14
CA ASP A 95 18.27 21.47 20.35
C ASP A 95 17.40 20.43 19.62
N LEU A 96 16.37 19.92 20.32
CA LEU A 96 15.48 18.86 19.82
C LEU A 96 14.01 19.30 19.85
N LYS A 97 13.71 20.60 20.11
CA LYS A 97 12.32 21.06 20.26
C LYS A 97 11.54 21.00 18.97
N ASP A 98 12.14 21.47 17.88
CA ASP A 98 11.49 21.57 16.55
C ASP A 98 12.22 20.71 15.50
N GLY A 99 12.69 19.54 15.91
CA GLY A 99 13.55 18.68 15.10
C GLY A 99 14.98 18.63 15.64
N VAL A 100 15.87 18.01 14.87
CA VAL A 100 17.29 17.94 15.26
C VAL A 100 18.00 19.20 14.78
N LYS A 101 18.54 19.98 15.72
CA LYS A 101 19.42 21.11 15.41
C LYS A 101 20.67 21.01 16.27
N ILE A 102 21.81 20.77 15.63
CA ILE A 102 23.12 20.69 16.29
C ILE A 102 23.93 21.91 15.89
N THR A 103 24.38 22.67 16.89
CA THR A 103 25.24 23.84 16.69
C THR A 103 26.60 23.57 17.26
N ILE A 104 27.63 23.54 16.42
CA ILE A 104 29.03 23.36 16.81
C ILE A 104 29.72 24.74 16.70
N THR A 105 30.16 25.26 17.82
CA THR A 105 30.88 26.54 17.89
C THR A 105 32.36 26.30 17.69
N LEU A 106 32.99 27.05 16.80
CA LEU A 106 34.41 26.94 16.52
C LEU A 106 35.26 27.96 17.28
N LYS A 107 36.54 27.64 17.46
CA LYS A 107 37.58 28.63 17.92
C LYS A 107 37.82 29.64 16.80
N ARG A 108 38.31 30.85 17.17
CA ARG A 108 38.48 31.94 16.20
C ARG A 108 39.46 31.66 15.07
N ASP A 109 40.44 30.85 15.31
CA ASP A 109 41.53 30.43 14.39
C ASP A 109 41.22 29.18 13.62
N ALA A 110 40.09 28.54 13.86
CA ALA A 110 39.73 27.28 13.22
C ALA A 110 39.14 27.51 11.82
N ASN A 111 39.55 26.68 10.86
CA ASN A 111 38.93 26.64 9.53
C ASN A 111 37.66 25.77 9.58
N PRO A 112 36.47 26.35 9.35
CA PRO A 112 35.22 25.63 9.50
C PRO A 112 35.08 24.43 8.54
N GLN A 113 35.60 24.56 7.32
CA GLN A 113 35.53 23.50 6.32
C GLN A 113 36.39 22.30 6.69
N VAL A 114 37.57 22.55 7.27
CA VAL A 114 38.45 21.46 7.73
C VAL A 114 37.84 20.72 8.91
N VAL A 115 37.25 21.46 9.86
CA VAL A 115 36.54 20.85 11.00
C VAL A 115 35.33 20.04 10.53
N LEU A 116 34.51 20.57 9.62
CA LEU A 116 33.35 19.87 9.07
C LEU A 116 33.76 18.58 8.33
N ASN A 117 34.81 18.63 7.53
CA ASN A 117 35.34 17.44 6.83
C ASN A 117 35.83 16.36 7.80
N ASN A 118 36.51 16.76 8.89
CA ASN A 118 36.91 15.85 9.93
C ASN A 118 35.75 15.24 10.71
N LEU A 119 34.69 16.01 10.96
CA LEU A 119 33.44 15.51 11.54
C LEU A 119 32.79 14.44 10.65
N TYR A 120 32.71 14.68 9.35
CA TYR A 120 32.20 13.69 8.39
C TYR A 120 33.08 12.43 8.35
N LYS A 121 34.39 12.56 8.46
CA LYS A 121 35.33 11.45 8.39
C LYS A 121 35.31 10.56 9.62
N HIS A 122 35.16 11.15 10.81
CA HIS A 122 35.41 10.46 12.09
C HIS A 122 34.15 10.22 12.92
N THR A 123 32.98 10.70 12.46
CA THR A 123 31.74 10.55 13.20
C THR A 123 30.59 10.07 12.29
N ALA A 124 29.46 9.74 12.91
CA ALA A 124 28.25 9.34 12.18
C ALA A 124 27.50 10.51 11.52
N PHE A 125 28.07 11.72 11.43
CA PHE A 125 27.57 12.76 10.53
C PHE A 125 27.64 12.35 9.06
N GLN A 126 28.46 11.38 8.75
CA GLN A 126 28.44 10.64 7.50
C GLN A 126 28.55 9.16 7.80
N LYS A 127 27.66 8.35 7.26
CA LYS A 127 27.70 6.88 7.42
C LYS A 127 27.20 6.16 6.18
N ASN A 128 27.62 4.93 6.03
CA ASN A 128 27.06 4.06 5.01
C ASN A 128 25.78 3.40 5.50
N PHE A 129 24.81 3.30 4.61
CA PHE A 129 23.53 2.64 4.83
C PHE A 129 23.39 1.49 3.83
N GLY A 130 23.21 0.28 4.33
CA GLY A 130 22.98 -0.91 3.52
C GLY A 130 21.51 -0.98 3.10
N ILE A 131 21.25 -1.11 1.81
CA ILE A 131 19.92 -1.34 1.24
C ILE A 131 19.76 -2.82 0.97
N ILE A 132 18.66 -3.41 1.44
CA ILE A 132 18.28 -4.79 1.16
C ILE A 132 16.77 -4.81 0.88
N PHE A 133 16.38 -5.11 -0.36
CA PHE A 133 15.00 -5.26 -0.77
C PHE A 133 14.55 -6.71 -0.58
N LEU A 134 14.37 -7.10 0.66
CA LEU A 134 13.85 -8.40 1.05
C LEU A 134 12.34 -8.34 1.15
N MET A 135 11.64 -9.21 0.41
CA MET A 135 10.19 -9.32 0.44
C MET A 135 9.72 -10.76 0.29
N LEU A 136 8.44 -10.98 0.58
CA LEU A 136 7.79 -12.27 0.37
C LEU A 136 7.20 -12.32 -1.03
N ASP A 137 7.65 -13.29 -1.83
CA ASP A 137 7.08 -13.64 -3.12
C ASP A 137 6.45 -15.03 -2.99
N ASN A 138 5.12 -15.10 -3.02
CA ASN A 138 4.36 -16.34 -2.79
C ASN A 138 4.79 -17.08 -1.50
N GLY A 139 4.95 -16.32 -0.39
CA GLY A 139 5.37 -16.87 0.91
C GLY A 139 6.86 -17.20 1.02
N THR A 140 7.65 -17.03 -0.03
CA THR A 140 9.09 -17.29 -0.04
C THR A 140 9.85 -15.96 0.04
N PRO A 141 10.79 -15.79 1.02
CA PRO A 141 11.63 -14.60 1.09
C PRO A 141 12.59 -14.53 -0.12
N LYS A 142 12.56 -13.41 -0.83
CA LYS A 142 13.46 -13.14 -1.98
C LYS A 142 14.02 -11.74 -1.91
N THR A 143 15.26 -11.59 -2.34
CA THR A 143 15.86 -10.27 -2.58
C THR A 143 15.70 -9.95 -4.06
N LEU A 144 15.03 -8.84 -4.37
CA LEU A 144 14.61 -8.49 -5.73
C LEU A 144 15.02 -7.06 -6.09
N GLY A 145 15.31 -6.81 -7.36
CA GLY A 145 15.50 -5.47 -7.88
C GLY A 145 14.20 -4.68 -7.96
N LEU A 146 14.30 -3.36 -8.14
CA LEU A 146 13.14 -2.46 -8.14
C LEU A 146 12.11 -2.82 -9.23
N LYS A 147 12.57 -3.10 -10.45
CA LYS A 147 11.70 -3.50 -11.57
C LYS A 147 10.93 -4.78 -11.24
N ASP A 148 11.62 -5.80 -10.69
CA ASP A 148 11.00 -7.06 -10.31
C ASP A 148 9.96 -6.88 -9.20
N ILE A 149 10.25 -6.01 -8.23
CA ILE A 149 9.32 -5.68 -7.14
C ILE A 149 8.03 -5.09 -7.70
N ILE A 150 8.15 -4.09 -8.57
CA ILE A 150 6.99 -3.42 -9.18
C ILE A 150 6.18 -4.41 -10.02
N SER A 151 6.85 -5.22 -10.86
CA SER A 151 6.18 -6.21 -11.69
C SER A 151 5.42 -7.24 -10.85
N LYS A 152 6.03 -7.76 -9.80
CA LYS A 152 5.37 -8.71 -8.89
C LYS A 152 4.22 -8.09 -8.11
N TYR A 153 4.33 -6.81 -7.74
CA TYR A 153 3.24 -6.09 -7.08
C TYR A 153 2.05 -5.93 -8.03
N ILE A 154 2.27 -5.57 -9.29
CA ILE A 154 1.22 -5.45 -10.31
C ILE A 154 0.54 -6.81 -10.50
N ASN A 155 1.30 -7.88 -10.74
CA ASN A 155 0.74 -9.23 -10.90
C ASN A 155 -0.10 -9.67 -9.69
N TYR A 156 0.35 -9.35 -8.49
CA TYR A 156 -0.41 -9.61 -7.26
C TYR A 156 -1.72 -8.81 -7.22
N GLN A 157 -1.70 -7.53 -7.61
CA GLN A 157 -2.91 -6.70 -7.67
C GLN A 157 -3.90 -7.24 -8.70
N GLU A 158 -3.43 -7.65 -9.88
CA GLU A 158 -4.25 -8.31 -10.91
C GLU A 158 -4.95 -9.56 -10.36
N GLU A 159 -4.19 -10.44 -9.70
CA GLU A 159 -4.76 -11.66 -9.08
C GLU A 159 -5.84 -11.31 -8.04
N VAL A 160 -5.59 -10.31 -7.18
CA VAL A 160 -6.54 -9.88 -6.16
C VAL A 160 -7.81 -9.32 -6.80
N ILE A 161 -7.68 -8.47 -7.83
CA ILE A 161 -8.81 -7.90 -8.55
C ILE A 161 -9.64 -8.99 -9.21
N ILE A 162 -9.01 -9.91 -9.95
CA ILE A 162 -9.71 -11.02 -10.63
C ILE A 162 -10.44 -11.89 -9.60
N ARG A 163 -9.81 -12.23 -8.49
CA ARG A 163 -10.40 -13.06 -7.43
C ARG A 163 -11.59 -12.37 -6.76
N ARG A 164 -11.45 -11.07 -6.45
CA ARG A 164 -12.53 -10.25 -5.90
C ARG A 164 -13.70 -10.16 -6.88
N THR A 165 -13.43 -9.85 -8.14
CA THR A 165 -14.46 -9.71 -9.18
C THR A 165 -15.21 -11.03 -9.41
N ARG A 166 -14.53 -12.18 -9.40
CA ARG A 166 -15.19 -13.49 -9.47
C ARG A 166 -16.09 -13.77 -8.28
N PHE A 167 -15.65 -13.41 -7.08
CA PHE A 167 -16.45 -13.57 -5.87
C PHE A 167 -17.72 -12.70 -5.90
N GLU A 168 -17.58 -11.43 -6.31
CA GLU A 168 -18.71 -10.51 -6.44
C GLU A 168 -19.68 -10.97 -7.53
N LEU A 169 -19.18 -11.48 -8.66
CA LEU A 169 -19.97 -12.05 -9.72
C LEU A 169 -20.80 -13.27 -9.26
N ASP A 170 -20.16 -14.24 -8.61
CA ASP A 170 -20.86 -15.43 -8.07
C ASP A 170 -21.95 -15.03 -7.07
N LYS A 171 -21.66 -14.05 -6.20
CA LYS A 171 -22.64 -13.53 -5.24
C LYS A 171 -23.83 -12.84 -5.94
N ALA A 172 -23.54 -12.04 -6.97
CA ALA A 172 -24.58 -11.35 -7.73
C ALA A 172 -25.44 -12.34 -8.54
N GLU A 173 -24.85 -13.32 -9.21
CA GLU A 173 -25.56 -14.34 -9.97
C GLU A 173 -26.45 -15.21 -9.06
N LYS A 174 -25.98 -15.62 -7.89
CA LYS A 174 -26.80 -16.31 -6.88
C LYS A 174 -27.98 -15.49 -6.41
N ARG A 175 -27.77 -14.17 -6.23
CA ARG A 175 -28.86 -13.28 -5.81
C ARG A 175 -29.88 -13.05 -6.92
N VAL A 176 -29.43 -12.85 -8.16
CA VAL A 176 -30.31 -12.76 -9.35
C VAL A 176 -31.17 -14.00 -9.48
N HIS A 177 -30.56 -15.19 -9.36
CA HIS A 177 -31.29 -16.45 -9.43
C HIS A 177 -32.46 -16.53 -8.43
N ILE A 178 -32.25 -16.08 -7.19
CA ILE A 178 -33.33 -16.02 -6.18
C ILE A 178 -34.40 -14.99 -6.55
N LEU A 179 -34.00 -13.80 -7.02
CA LEU A 179 -34.93 -12.74 -7.39
C LEU A 179 -35.80 -13.11 -8.61
N GLU A 180 -35.24 -13.84 -9.58
CA GLU A 180 -36.00 -14.40 -10.71
C GLU A 180 -37.07 -15.38 -10.21
N GLY A 181 -36.73 -16.24 -9.25
CA GLY A 181 -37.71 -17.09 -8.58
C GLY A 181 -38.79 -16.31 -7.89
N TYR A 182 -38.46 -15.25 -7.17
CA TYR A 182 -39.45 -14.36 -6.53
C TYR A 182 -40.36 -13.68 -7.55
N LYS A 183 -39.84 -13.23 -8.67
CA LYS A 183 -40.60 -12.58 -9.73
C LYS A 183 -41.67 -13.55 -10.28
N ILE A 184 -41.27 -14.76 -10.65
CA ILE A 184 -42.17 -15.80 -11.12
C ILE A 184 -43.25 -16.14 -10.07
N ALA A 185 -42.84 -16.27 -8.80
CA ALA A 185 -43.73 -16.57 -7.70
C ALA A 185 -44.76 -15.45 -7.45
N LEU A 186 -44.34 -14.20 -7.52
CA LEU A 186 -45.19 -13.02 -7.33
C LEU A 186 -46.18 -12.84 -8.52
N ASP A 187 -45.76 -13.19 -9.73
CA ASP A 187 -46.64 -13.16 -10.91
C ASP A 187 -47.75 -14.23 -10.84
N ASN A 188 -47.53 -15.32 -10.08
CA ASN A 188 -48.41 -16.44 -9.89
C ASN A 188 -48.81 -16.66 -8.43
N ILE A 189 -48.92 -15.58 -7.66
CA ILE A 189 -48.98 -15.65 -6.19
C ILE A 189 -50.17 -16.45 -5.65
N ASP A 190 -51.35 -16.35 -6.28
CA ASP A 190 -52.53 -17.09 -5.84
C ASP A 190 -52.32 -18.61 -5.96
N GLU A 191 -51.69 -19.07 -7.04
CA GLU A 191 -51.40 -20.47 -7.26
C GLU A 191 -50.28 -20.98 -6.33
N VAL A 192 -49.24 -20.17 -6.10
CA VAL A 192 -48.17 -20.46 -5.11
C VAL A 192 -48.77 -20.62 -3.71
N ILE A 193 -49.63 -19.70 -3.27
CA ILE A 193 -50.31 -19.78 -1.95
C ILE A 193 -51.22 -21.01 -1.87
N LYS A 194 -51.92 -21.33 -2.94
CA LYS A 194 -52.78 -22.52 -3.00
C LYS A 194 -51.97 -23.79 -2.82
N ILE A 195 -50.84 -23.96 -3.55
CA ILE A 195 -49.96 -25.12 -3.44
C ILE A 195 -49.45 -25.25 -1.99
N ILE A 196 -48.97 -24.15 -1.40
CA ILE A 196 -48.44 -24.17 -0.03
C ILE A 196 -49.52 -24.60 0.98
N LYS A 197 -50.75 -24.05 0.86
CA LYS A 197 -51.88 -24.40 1.75
C LYS A 197 -52.35 -25.82 1.62
N GLU A 198 -52.33 -26.39 0.43
CA GLU A 198 -52.77 -27.75 0.13
C GLU A 198 -51.68 -28.82 0.36
N SER A 199 -50.49 -28.42 0.75
CA SER A 199 -49.39 -29.33 1.06
C SER A 199 -49.31 -29.62 2.55
N GLU A 200 -49.23 -30.89 2.92
CA GLU A 200 -49.13 -31.32 4.33
C GLU A 200 -47.78 -31.07 4.96
N THR A 201 -46.71 -30.94 4.16
CA THR A 201 -45.33 -30.72 4.61
C THR A 201 -44.62 -29.71 3.69
N ASP A 202 -43.60 -29.04 4.25
CA ASP A 202 -42.76 -28.11 3.49
C ASP A 202 -42.04 -28.82 2.32
N LEU A 203 -41.63 -30.08 2.51
CA LEU A 203 -40.99 -30.87 1.48
C LEU A 203 -41.97 -31.10 0.28
N LEU A 204 -43.21 -31.46 0.56
CA LEU A 204 -44.25 -31.65 -0.46
C LEU A 204 -44.58 -30.35 -1.17
N ALA A 205 -44.61 -29.24 -0.44
CA ALA A 205 -44.82 -27.92 -1.03
C ALA A 205 -43.68 -27.55 -1.98
N LYS A 206 -42.42 -27.78 -1.56
CA LYS A 206 -41.21 -27.57 -2.38
C LYS A 206 -41.26 -28.38 -3.67
N GLU A 207 -41.51 -29.68 -3.60
CA GLU A 207 -41.57 -30.58 -4.77
C GLU A 207 -42.66 -30.12 -5.75
N ARG A 208 -43.84 -29.73 -5.26
CA ARG A 208 -44.92 -29.22 -6.10
C ARG A 208 -44.60 -27.89 -6.77
N LEU A 209 -43.96 -26.95 -6.06
CA LEU A 209 -43.49 -25.68 -6.61
C LEU A 209 -42.47 -25.89 -7.70
N ILE A 210 -41.47 -26.76 -7.48
CA ILE A 210 -40.46 -27.15 -8.47
C ILE A 210 -41.12 -27.75 -9.71
N SER A 211 -41.99 -28.73 -9.53
CA SER A 211 -42.68 -29.42 -10.63
C SER A 211 -43.57 -28.48 -11.45
N LYS A 212 -44.25 -27.54 -10.81
CA LYS A 212 -45.20 -26.65 -11.46
C LYS A 212 -44.59 -25.47 -12.20
N PHE A 213 -43.60 -24.80 -11.57
CA PHE A 213 -42.99 -23.56 -12.06
C PHE A 213 -41.59 -23.72 -12.59
N GLY A 214 -40.98 -24.87 -12.47
CA GLY A 214 -39.59 -25.12 -12.89
C GLY A 214 -38.55 -24.46 -12.00
N PHE A 215 -38.90 -24.15 -10.75
CA PHE A 215 -37.94 -23.56 -9.79
C PHE A 215 -36.80 -24.51 -9.47
N SER A 216 -35.64 -23.94 -9.20
CA SER A 216 -34.56 -24.70 -8.55
C SER A 216 -34.91 -24.94 -7.07
N GLU A 217 -34.20 -25.88 -6.42
CA GLU A 217 -34.38 -26.13 -4.99
C GLU A 217 -34.15 -24.87 -4.17
N ILE A 218 -33.09 -24.08 -4.49
CA ILE A 218 -32.76 -22.82 -3.81
C ILE A 218 -33.87 -21.78 -3.97
N GLN A 219 -34.46 -21.69 -5.16
CA GLN A 219 -35.59 -20.78 -5.41
C GLN A 219 -36.82 -21.20 -4.61
N ALA A 220 -37.15 -22.50 -4.62
CA ALA A 220 -38.32 -23.02 -3.89
C ALA A 220 -38.18 -22.84 -2.37
N ASP A 221 -36.99 -23.12 -1.80
CA ASP A 221 -36.71 -22.86 -0.39
C ASP A 221 -36.86 -21.39 -0.05
N SER A 222 -36.27 -20.49 -0.86
CA SER A 222 -36.39 -19.04 -0.67
C SER A 222 -37.82 -18.53 -0.76
N ILE A 223 -38.67 -19.14 -1.62
CA ILE A 223 -40.10 -18.80 -1.78
C ILE A 223 -40.88 -19.24 -0.53
N LEU A 224 -40.60 -20.43 0.00
CA LEU A 224 -41.25 -20.91 1.23
C LEU A 224 -40.89 -20.06 2.46
N GLU A 225 -39.69 -19.50 2.51
CA GLU A 225 -39.25 -18.56 3.57
C GLU A 225 -39.76 -17.12 3.37
N LEU A 226 -40.51 -16.83 2.30
CA LEU A 226 -40.91 -15.49 1.92
C LEU A 226 -41.96 -14.92 2.91
N LYS A 227 -41.63 -13.80 3.55
CA LYS A 227 -42.53 -13.15 4.51
C LYS A 227 -43.72 -12.51 3.76
N LEU A 228 -44.93 -12.65 4.30
CA LEU A 228 -46.16 -12.10 3.74
C LEU A 228 -46.09 -10.60 3.40
N ARG A 229 -45.35 -9.81 4.15
CA ARG A 229 -45.11 -8.38 3.86
C ARG A 229 -44.44 -8.12 2.50
N ARG A 230 -43.73 -9.08 1.95
CA ARG A 230 -43.06 -8.96 0.63
C ARG A 230 -43.98 -9.17 -0.56
N LEU A 231 -45.24 -9.51 -0.29
CA LEU A 231 -46.26 -9.67 -1.32
C LEU A 231 -46.92 -8.35 -1.73
N THR A 232 -46.55 -7.21 -1.13
CA THR A 232 -47.09 -5.89 -1.47
C THR A 232 -46.53 -5.36 -2.80
N GLY A 233 -47.28 -4.52 -3.50
CA GLY A 233 -46.85 -3.93 -4.77
C GLY A 233 -45.55 -3.15 -4.68
N LEU A 234 -45.34 -2.40 -3.57
CA LEU A 234 -44.06 -1.67 -3.30
C LEU A 234 -42.84 -2.59 -3.20
N GLU A 235 -42.99 -3.80 -2.67
CA GLU A 235 -41.91 -4.75 -2.59
C GLU A 235 -41.62 -5.41 -3.94
N ARG A 236 -42.64 -5.57 -4.79
CA ARG A 236 -42.47 -6.03 -6.18
C ARG A 236 -41.60 -5.06 -6.98
N ASP A 237 -41.87 -3.76 -6.89
CA ASP A 237 -41.10 -2.72 -7.58
C ASP A 237 -39.62 -2.73 -7.10
N LYS A 238 -39.38 -2.99 -5.80
CA LYS A 238 -38.04 -3.12 -5.28
C LYS A 238 -37.30 -4.35 -5.80
N ILE A 239 -37.99 -5.49 -5.95
CA ILE A 239 -37.40 -6.71 -6.52
C ILE A 239 -37.01 -6.47 -7.99
N ASP A 240 -37.86 -5.83 -8.77
CA ASP A 240 -37.57 -5.52 -10.17
C ASP A 240 -36.41 -4.51 -10.30
N SER A 241 -36.33 -3.51 -9.42
CA SER A 241 -35.22 -2.56 -9.37
C SER A 241 -33.89 -3.24 -8.98
N GLU A 242 -33.92 -4.06 -7.92
CA GLU A 242 -32.73 -4.83 -7.46
C GLU A 242 -32.26 -5.79 -8.56
N LEU A 243 -33.17 -6.46 -9.23
CA LEU A 243 -32.87 -7.37 -10.34
C LEU A 243 -32.15 -6.64 -11.48
N LYS A 244 -32.66 -5.48 -11.88
CA LYS A 244 -32.07 -4.66 -12.95
C LYS A 244 -30.66 -4.16 -12.56
N GLU A 245 -30.49 -3.68 -11.34
CA GLU A 245 -29.19 -3.22 -10.84
C GLU A 245 -28.16 -4.35 -10.82
N LEU A 246 -28.55 -5.54 -10.35
CA LEU A 246 -27.66 -6.69 -10.31
C LEU A 246 -27.30 -7.22 -11.71
N LEU A 247 -28.23 -7.20 -12.66
CA LEU A 247 -27.94 -7.58 -14.05
C LEU A 247 -26.92 -6.64 -14.69
N ASN A 248 -27.03 -5.34 -14.46
CA ASN A 248 -26.05 -4.35 -14.92
C ASN A 248 -24.68 -4.58 -14.26
N LEU A 249 -24.67 -4.85 -12.94
CA LEU A 249 -23.44 -5.19 -12.22
C LEU A 249 -22.77 -6.47 -12.77
N ILE A 250 -23.55 -7.50 -13.07
CA ILE A 250 -23.04 -8.75 -13.66
C ILE A 250 -22.39 -8.48 -15.03
N GLU A 251 -22.99 -7.65 -15.86
CA GLU A 251 -22.40 -7.26 -17.14
C GLU A 251 -21.07 -6.52 -16.95
N GLU A 252 -21.01 -5.59 -16.01
CA GLU A 252 -19.79 -4.86 -15.66
C GLU A 252 -18.70 -5.81 -15.16
N LEU A 253 -18.99 -6.66 -14.18
CA LEU A 253 -18.05 -7.62 -13.61
C LEU A 253 -17.54 -8.62 -14.68
N LYS A 254 -18.41 -9.12 -15.55
CA LYS A 254 -18.01 -9.96 -16.68
C LYS A 254 -17.10 -9.22 -17.64
N SER A 255 -17.38 -7.95 -17.92
CA SER A 255 -16.55 -7.13 -18.80
C SER A 255 -15.14 -6.92 -18.24
N ILE A 256 -15.00 -6.76 -16.91
CA ILE A 256 -13.69 -6.66 -16.24
C ILE A 256 -12.92 -7.97 -16.38
N LEU A 257 -13.57 -9.11 -16.14
CA LEU A 257 -12.91 -10.43 -16.25
C LEU A 257 -12.48 -10.81 -17.68
N CYS A 258 -13.08 -10.19 -18.69
CA CYS A 258 -12.77 -10.44 -20.10
C CYS A 258 -11.73 -9.48 -20.70
N SER A 259 -11.24 -8.48 -19.94
CA SER A 259 -10.34 -7.45 -20.45
C SER A 259 -9.21 -7.18 -19.47
N GLU A 260 -7.98 -7.55 -19.87
CA GLU A 260 -6.75 -7.25 -19.13
C GLU A 260 -6.58 -5.74 -18.95
N GLU A 261 -6.88 -4.94 -19.99
CA GLU A 261 -6.84 -3.48 -19.93
C GLU A 261 -7.74 -2.91 -18.83
N LYS A 262 -8.95 -3.46 -18.65
CA LYS A 262 -9.85 -3.04 -17.58
C LYS A 262 -9.32 -3.40 -16.19
N VAL A 263 -8.68 -4.54 -16.05
CA VAL A 263 -8.02 -4.95 -14.80
C VAL A 263 -6.89 -4.01 -14.47
N LEU A 264 -6.04 -3.68 -15.45
CA LEU A 264 -4.93 -2.73 -15.29
C LEU A 264 -5.39 -1.31 -14.97
N ASN A 265 -6.51 -0.87 -15.54
CA ASN A 265 -7.09 0.45 -15.24
C ASN A 265 -7.67 0.56 -13.81
N ILE A 266 -7.92 -0.56 -13.13
CA ILE A 266 -8.36 -0.58 -11.73
C ILE A 266 -7.17 -0.47 -10.76
N ILE A 267 -5.96 -0.89 -11.19
CA ILE A 267 -4.72 -0.77 -10.42
C ILE A 267 -4.26 0.69 -10.37
#